data_e5a692adf4a5e5bb9e9e2880b4675b78
#
_entry.id   e5a692adf4a5e5bb9e9e2880b4675b78
#
_cell.length_a   1.000
_cell.length_b   1.000
_cell.length_c   1.000
_cell.angle_alpha   90.00
_cell.angle_beta   90.00
_cell.angle_gamma   90.00
#
_symmetry.space_group_name_H-M   'P 1'
#
loop_
_entity.id
_entity.type
_entity.pdbx_description
1 polymer ?
#
loop_
_entity_poly.entity_id
_entity_poly.type
_entity_poly.pdbx_seq_one_letter_code
_entity_poly.pdbx_strand_id
1 'polypeptide(L)'
;NYLLAIRALRFAANFDIPIEPNTWLAIVRSSTRVLDYVPAADIMDEWRKVAAESMYRFVKLMFDAHILQGLIPEVAALACIRQRRNDDDDTEETVFDHTLECMRHYPEEGFHYDWLGTMAMLFHDVGKLFTGEYFDGQWTFYQHHRVGAGVTRKILRRLHFTSEDIDLICHLVRHHMMFHFMLTDRGIRRF
;
A
#
# COMPACT_ATOMS: atom_id res chain seq x y z
N ASN A 1 -20.38 -6.47 -16.86
CA ASN A 1 -19.79 -6.98 -15.61
C ASN A 1 -18.61 -6.07 -15.21
N TYR A 2 -18.80 -5.26 -14.16
CA TYR A 2 -17.78 -4.28 -13.72
C TYR A 2 -16.54 -4.94 -13.09
N LEU A 3 -16.63 -6.20 -12.62
CA LEU A 3 -15.47 -6.95 -12.15
C LEU A 3 -14.42 -7.17 -13.25
N LEU A 4 -14.79 -7.10 -14.53
CA LEU A 4 -13.85 -7.17 -15.65
C LEU A 4 -12.82 -6.02 -15.62
N ALA A 5 -13.16 -4.86 -15.07
CA ALA A 5 -12.21 -3.76 -14.87
C ALA A 5 -11.07 -4.19 -13.94
N ILE A 6 -11.40 -4.80 -12.79
CA ILE A 6 -10.40 -5.30 -11.83
C ILE A 6 -9.53 -6.40 -12.44
N ARG A 7 -10.14 -7.31 -13.21
CA ARG A 7 -9.42 -8.38 -13.92
C ARG A 7 -8.44 -7.81 -14.95
N ALA A 8 -8.84 -6.79 -15.71
CA ALA A 8 -7.97 -6.13 -16.67
C ALA A 8 -6.74 -5.51 -15.98
N LEU A 9 -6.95 -4.79 -14.86
CA LEU A 9 -5.85 -4.23 -14.06
C LEU A 9 -4.93 -5.33 -13.52
N ARG A 10 -5.49 -6.44 -13.02
CA ARG A 10 -4.72 -7.58 -12.52
C ARG A 10 -3.87 -8.23 -13.62
N PHE A 11 -4.44 -8.48 -14.79
CA PHE A 11 -3.67 -9.05 -15.89
C PHE A 11 -2.58 -8.10 -16.37
N ALA A 12 -2.87 -6.81 -16.50
CA ALA A 12 -1.88 -5.81 -16.86
C ALA A 12 -0.71 -5.78 -15.85
N ALA A 13 -1.01 -5.85 -14.55
CA ALA A 13 0.02 -5.88 -13.51
C ALA A 13 0.83 -7.16 -13.52
N ASN A 14 0.18 -8.34 -13.58
CA ASN A 14 0.87 -9.64 -13.49
C ASN A 14 1.76 -9.93 -14.69
N PHE A 15 1.36 -9.51 -15.89
CA PHE A 15 2.08 -9.79 -17.13
C PHE A 15 2.89 -8.59 -17.63
N ASP A 16 2.86 -7.47 -16.91
CA ASP A 16 3.54 -6.22 -17.28
C ASP A 16 3.20 -5.76 -18.70
N ILE A 17 1.92 -5.81 -19.06
CA ILE A 17 1.43 -5.44 -20.37
C ILE A 17 0.60 -4.14 -20.30
N PRO A 18 0.74 -3.25 -21.29
CA PRO A 18 -0.08 -2.04 -21.33
C PRO A 18 -1.55 -2.35 -21.60
N ILE A 19 -2.42 -1.55 -21.01
CA ILE A 19 -3.86 -1.59 -21.30
C ILE A 19 -4.11 -0.70 -22.53
N GLU A 20 -4.88 -1.22 -23.47
CA GLU A 20 -5.26 -0.45 -24.68
C GLU A 20 -6.02 0.83 -24.27
N PRO A 21 -5.73 2.01 -24.90
CA PRO A 21 -6.25 3.31 -24.45
C PRO A 21 -7.76 3.41 -24.30
N ASN A 22 -8.55 2.83 -25.21
CA ASN A 22 -10.01 2.88 -25.09
C ASN A 22 -10.51 1.98 -23.95
N THR A 23 -9.85 0.85 -23.73
CA THR A 23 -10.11 -0.02 -22.57
C THR A 23 -9.78 0.68 -21.28
N TRP A 24 -8.65 1.40 -21.21
CA TRP A 24 -8.27 2.21 -20.05
C TRP A 24 -9.32 3.28 -19.74
N LEU A 25 -9.74 4.03 -20.76
CA LEU A 25 -10.80 5.05 -20.61
C LEU A 25 -12.11 4.44 -20.11
N ALA A 26 -12.48 3.25 -20.59
CA ALA A 26 -13.67 2.55 -20.13
C ALA A 26 -13.56 2.15 -18.66
N ILE A 27 -12.39 1.69 -18.21
CA ILE A 27 -12.11 1.36 -16.80
C ILE A 27 -12.28 2.62 -15.94
N VAL A 28 -11.58 3.71 -16.28
CA VAL A 28 -11.63 4.98 -15.52
C VAL A 28 -13.05 5.51 -15.42
N ARG A 29 -13.79 5.54 -16.53
CA ARG A 29 -15.20 5.98 -16.56
C ARG A 29 -16.14 5.10 -15.76
N SER A 30 -15.80 3.85 -15.55
CA SER A 30 -16.62 2.90 -14.78
C SER A 30 -16.19 2.77 -13.32
N SER A 31 -15.19 3.51 -12.84
CA SER A 31 -14.62 3.36 -11.50
C SER A 31 -15.67 3.45 -10.38
N THR A 32 -16.54 4.45 -10.41
CA THR A 32 -17.64 4.60 -9.43
C THR A 32 -18.60 3.42 -9.47
N ARG A 33 -18.94 2.93 -10.68
CA ARG A 33 -19.81 1.75 -10.84
C ARG A 33 -19.15 0.46 -10.37
N VAL A 34 -17.83 0.32 -10.52
CA VAL A 34 -17.10 -0.79 -9.90
C VAL A 34 -17.35 -0.79 -8.41
N LEU A 35 -17.15 0.35 -7.75
CA LEU A 35 -17.31 0.50 -6.29
C LEU A 35 -18.79 0.32 -5.84
N ASP A 36 -19.75 0.76 -6.65
CA ASP A 36 -21.19 0.66 -6.33
C ASP A 36 -21.77 -0.73 -6.52
N TYR A 37 -21.27 -1.50 -7.50
CA TYR A 37 -21.91 -2.75 -7.95
C TYR A 37 -21.04 -4.00 -7.78
N VAL A 38 -19.76 -3.88 -7.44
CA VAL A 38 -18.88 -5.02 -7.17
C VAL A 38 -18.62 -5.10 -5.68
N PRO A 39 -19.02 -6.19 -5.00
CA PRO A 39 -18.70 -6.39 -3.60
C PRO A 39 -17.19 -6.33 -3.34
N ALA A 40 -16.79 -5.72 -2.23
CA ALA A 40 -15.37 -5.64 -1.84
C ALA A 40 -14.72 -7.03 -1.78
N ALA A 41 -15.46 -8.06 -1.36
CA ALA A 41 -14.99 -9.44 -1.34
C ALA A 41 -14.57 -9.94 -2.74
N ASP A 42 -15.38 -9.66 -3.77
CA ASP A 42 -15.07 -10.07 -5.14
C ASP A 42 -13.83 -9.34 -5.69
N ILE A 43 -13.67 -8.05 -5.32
CA ILE A 43 -12.46 -7.28 -5.66
C ILE A 43 -11.25 -7.91 -4.98
N MET A 44 -11.37 -8.27 -3.70
CA MET A 44 -10.29 -8.90 -2.96
C MET A 44 -9.95 -10.31 -3.46
N ASP A 45 -10.93 -11.06 -3.98
CA ASP A 45 -10.67 -12.34 -4.62
C ASP A 45 -9.85 -12.21 -5.91
N GLU A 46 -10.05 -11.14 -6.68
CA GLU A 46 -9.18 -10.83 -7.82
C GLU A 46 -7.81 -10.30 -7.34
N TRP A 47 -7.75 -9.48 -6.29
CA TRP A 47 -6.50 -8.98 -5.72
C TRP A 47 -5.59 -10.10 -5.20
N ARG A 48 -6.15 -11.12 -4.54
CA ARG A 48 -5.39 -12.29 -4.07
C ARG A 48 -4.73 -13.10 -5.18
N LYS A 49 -5.15 -12.92 -6.43
CA LYS A 49 -4.53 -13.54 -7.62
C LYS A 49 -3.43 -12.67 -8.23
N VAL A 50 -3.16 -11.50 -7.66
CA VAL A 50 -2.01 -10.67 -8.06
C VAL A 50 -0.75 -11.30 -7.47
N ALA A 51 0.24 -11.52 -8.32
CA ALA A 51 1.55 -11.99 -7.86
C ALA A 51 2.19 -10.94 -6.95
N ALA A 52 2.87 -11.37 -5.89
CA ALA A 52 3.43 -10.45 -4.89
C ALA A 52 4.39 -9.42 -5.54
N GLU A 53 5.23 -9.84 -6.47
CA GLU A 53 6.15 -8.99 -7.23
C GLU A 53 5.45 -7.98 -8.17
N SER A 54 4.19 -8.22 -8.48
CA SER A 54 3.37 -7.36 -9.34
C SER A 54 2.43 -6.43 -8.55
N MET A 55 2.41 -6.57 -7.21
CA MET A 55 1.45 -5.90 -6.34
C MET A 55 1.56 -4.38 -6.46
N TYR A 56 2.78 -3.83 -6.51
CA TYR A 56 2.97 -2.38 -6.63
C TYR A 56 2.36 -1.81 -7.93
N ARG A 57 2.47 -2.56 -9.05
CA ARG A 57 1.86 -2.17 -10.34
C ARG A 57 0.33 -2.20 -10.24
N PHE A 58 -0.22 -3.25 -9.62
CA PHE A 58 -1.65 -3.37 -9.44
C PHE A 58 -2.21 -2.23 -8.59
N VAL A 59 -1.56 -1.92 -7.46
CA VAL A 59 -1.94 -0.80 -6.58
C VAL A 59 -1.87 0.53 -7.33
N LYS A 60 -0.81 0.75 -8.12
CA LYS A 60 -0.66 1.97 -8.95
C LYS A 60 -1.79 2.08 -9.98
N LEU A 61 -2.10 0.99 -10.69
CA LEU A 61 -3.19 0.96 -11.67
C LEU A 61 -4.56 1.20 -11.03
N MET A 62 -4.81 0.62 -9.85
CA MET A 62 -6.04 0.87 -9.08
C MET A 62 -6.16 2.33 -8.64
N PHE A 63 -5.04 2.97 -8.27
CA PHE A 63 -4.98 4.38 -7.93
C PHE A 63 -5.26 5.26 -9.16
N ASP A 64 -4.58 5.02 -10.27
CA ASP A 64 -4.73 5.79 -11.52
C ASP A 64 -6.12 5.63 -12.14
N ALA A 65 -6.76 4.48 -11.95
CA ALA A 65 -8.15 4.22 -12.35
C ALA A 65 -9.20 4.81 -11.39
N HIS A 66 -8.79 5.47 -10.31
CA HIS A 66 -9.66 6.04 -9.26
C HIS A 66 -10.51 5.00 -8.50
N ILE A 67 -10.10 3.74 -8.49
CA ILE A 67 -10.77 2.67 -7.76
C ILE A 67 -10.22 2.56 -6.32
N LEU A 68 -8.91 2.76 -6.14
CA LEU A 68 -8.27 2.68 -4.82
C LEU A 68 -8.84 3.72 -3.85
N GLN A 69 -9.19 4.92 -4.33
CA GLN A 69 -9.77 6.01 -3.55
C GLN A 69 -11.09 5.63 -2.86
N GLY A 70 -11.86 4.75 -3.47
CA GLY A 70 -13.11 4.27 -2.87
C GLY A 70 -12.94 2.97 -2.08
N LEU A 71 -12.00 2.10 -2.48
CA LEU A 71 -11.79 0.82 -1.82
C LEU A 71 -10.94 0.96 -0.53
N ILE A 72 -9.82 1.65 -0.63
CA ILE A 72 -8.89 1.92 0.49
C ILE A 72 -8.48 3.40 0.46
N PRO A 73 -9.42 4.32 0.80
CA PRO A 73 -9.15 5.75 0.76
C PRO A 73 -7.97 6.16 1.63
N GLU A 74 -7.71 5.43 2.72
CA GLU A 74 -6.58 5.70 3.61
C GLU A 74 -5.23 5.55 2.90
N VAL A 75 -5.07 4.53 2.07
CA VAL A 75 -3.85 4.34 1.28
C VAL A 75 -3.77 5.37 0.15
N ALA A 76 -4.88 5.60 -0.55
CA ALA A 76 -4.90 6.59 -1.63
C ALA A 76 -4.59 8.01 -1.13
N ALA A 77 -5.02 8.37 0.09
CA ALA A 77 -4.75 9.67 0.70
C ALA A 77 -3.26 9.90 1.03
N LEU A 78 -2.43 8.85 1.08
CA LEU A 78 -0.97 8.98 1.24
C LEU A 78 -0.34 9.78 0.09
N ALA A 79 -0.99 9.87 -1.07
CA ALA A 79 -0.56 10.73 -2.17
C ALA A 79 -0.63 12.24 -1.85
N CYS A 80 -1.33 12.62 -0.78
CA CYS A 80 -1.42 14.01 -0.31
C CYS A 80 -0.40 14.33 0.80
N ILE A 81 0.32 13.34 1.31
CA ILE A 81 1.30 13.52 2.38
C ILE A 81 2.70 13.52 1.77
N ARG A 82 3.49 14.55 2.08
CA ARG A 82 4.87 14.66 1.62
C ARG A 82 5.86 14.35 2.72
N GLN A 83 6.97 13.77 2.35
CA GLN A 83 8.11 13.46 3.21
C GLN A 83 9.42 13.69 2.47
N ARG A 84 10.52 13.85 3.18
CA ARG A 84 11.85 13.80 2.59
C ARG A 84 12.16 12.36 2.14
N ARG A 85 12.76 12.23 0.99
CA ARG A 85 13.15 10.93 0.44
C ARG A 85 14.32 10.33 1.22
N ASN A 86 15.31 11.16 1.56
CA ASN A 86 16.48 10.79 2.36
C ASN A 86 16.86 11.95 3.27
N ASP A 87 17.55 11.68 4.36
CA ASP A 87 18.03 12.72 5.30
C ASP A 87 19.07 13.65 4.67
N ASP A 88 19.80 13.19 3.65
CA ASP A 88 20.88 13.92 2.96
C ASP A 88 20.42 14.67 1.70
N ASP A 89 19.16 14.54 1.30
CA ASP A 89 18.61 15.11 0.07
C ASP A 89 17.34 15.91 0.37
N ASP A 90 17.27 17.16 -0.13
CA ASP A 90 16.07 18.00 -0.03
C ASP A 90 14.94 17.58 -1.00
N THR A 91 15.08 16.43 -1.68
CA THR A 91 14.03 15.94 -2.55
C THR A 91 12.86 15.39 -1.74
N GLU A 92 11.67 15.90 -2.06
CA GLU A 92 10.41 15.42 -1.48
C GLU A 92 9.75 14.38 -2.39
N GLU A 93 9.14 13.40 -1.75
CA GLU A 93 8.26 12.43 -2.39
C GLU A 93 6.91 12.37 -1.66
N THR A 94 5.88 11.80 -2.30
CA THR A 94 4.65 11.47 -1.57
C THR A 94 4.85 10.17 -0.79
N VAL A 95 4.16 10.03 0.35
CA VAL A 95 4.19 8.76 1.11
C VAL A 95 3.61 7.62 0.27
N PHE A 96 2.71 7.91 -0.66
CA PHE A 96 2.20 6.91 -1.60
C PHE A 96 3.29 6.40 -2.57
N ASP A 97 4.07 7.31 -3.18
CA ASP A 97 5.16 6.93 -4.08
C ASP A 97 6.24 6.14 -3.33
N HIS A 98 6.57 6.59 -2.11
CA HIS A 98 7.44 5.83 -1.21
C HIS A 98 6.91 4.42 -0.94
N THR A 99 5.63 4.29 -0.64
CA THR A 99 4.99 2.98 -0.40
C THR A 99 5.11 2.07 -1.61
N LEU A 100 4.85 2.59 -2.82
CA LEU A 100 5.00 1.82 -4.07
C LEU A 100 6.45 1.39 -4.30
N GLU A 101 7.42 2.26 -4.02
CA GLU A 101 8.83 1.95 -4.16
C GLU A 101 9.28 0.89 -3.14
N CYS A 102 8.84 0.97 -1.89
CA CYS A 102 9.07 -0.09 -0.90
C CYS A 102 8.47 -1.44 -1.34
N MET A 103 7.25 -1.43 -1.87
CA MET A 103 6.62 -2.65 -2.39
C MET A 103 7.36 -3.22 -3.61
N ARG A 104 7.94 -2.37 -4.44
CA ARG A 104 8.71 -2.78 -5.62
C ARG A 104 10.03 -3.45 -5.24
N HIS A 105 10.69 -2.95 -4.20
CA HIS A 105 11.99 -3.47 -3.74
C HIS A 105 11.86 -4.52 -2.63
N TYR A 106 10.66 -4.83 -2.18
CA TYR A 106 10.41 -5.91 -1.22
C TYR A 106 10.17 -7.25 -1.96
N PRO A 107 10.88 -8.30 -1.57
CA PRO A 107 12.09 -8.35 -0.74
C PRO A 107 13.36 -8.08 -1.54
N GLU A 108 14.42 -7.65 -0.85
CA GLU A 108 15.77 -7.59 -1.41
C GLU A 108 16.31 -9.00 -1.76
N GLU A 109 17.44 -9.06 -2.45
CA GLU A 109 18.07 -10.28 -2.96
C GLU A 109 18.06 -11.45 -1.95
N GLY A 110 17.60 -12.62 -2.42
CA GLY A 110 17.61 -13.87 -1.66
C GLY A 110 16.33 -14.24 -0.92
N PHE A 111 15.35 -13.34 -0.85
CA PHE A 111 14.03 -13.64 -0.30
C PHE A 111 12.99 -13.76 -1.40
N HIS A 112 12.07 -14.70 -1.25
CA HIS A 112 10.93 -14.79 -2.15
C HIS A 112 9.86 -13.77 -1.75
N TYR A 113 9.21 -13.15 -2.74
CA TYR A 113 8.06 -12.29 -2.51
C TYR A 113 6.96 -13.07 -1.78
N ASP A 114 6.53 -12.53 -0.65
CA ASP A 114 5.41 -13.02 0.12
C ASP A 114 4.22 -12.07 -0.01
N TRP A 115 3.05 -12.60 -0.36
CA TRP A 115 1.85 -11.81 -0.57
C TRP A 115 1.44 -11.03 0.69
N LEU A 116 1.45 -11.66 1.87
CA LEU A 116 1.10 -11.01 3.14
C LEU A 116 2.14 -9.95 3.54
N GLY A 117 3.42 -10.24 3.30
CA GLY A 117 4.50 -9.26 3.52
C GLY A 117 4.35 -8.04 2.60
N THR A 118 3.98 -8.24 1.34
CA THR A 118 3.71 -7.15 0.41
C THR A 118 2.48 -6.33 0.83
N MET A 119 1.45 -6.96 1.40
CA MET A 119 0.32 -6.25 2.01
C MET A 119 0.75 -5.45 3.24
N ALA A 120 1.66 -5.97 4.06
CA ALA A 120 2.23 -5.20 5.16
C ALA A 120 3.00 -3.96 4.66
N MET A 121 3.75 -4.09 3.55
CA MET A 121 4.39 -2.95 2.89
C MET A 121 3.36 -1.92 2.40
N LEU A 122 2.23 -2.34 1.86
CA LEU A 122 1.16 -1.42 1.44
C LEU A 122 0.64 -0.55 2.59
N PHE A 123 0.61 -1.08 3.80
CA PHE A 123 0.04 -0.40 4.96
C PHE A 123 1.08 0.17 5.94
N HIS A 124 2.39 -0.06 5.75
CA HIS A 124 3.39 0.26 6.77
C HIS A 124 3.33 1.73 7.23
N ASP A 125 3.09 2.63 6.30
CA ASP A 125 3.09 4.07 6.52
C ASP A 125 1.70 4.71 6.60
N VAL A 126 0.62 3.93 6.59
CA VAL A 126 -0.75 4.48 6.61
C VAL A 126 -1.03 5.35 7.85
N GLY A 127 -0.31 5.12 8.94
CA GLY A 127 -0.41 5.91 10.16
C GLY A 127 0.09 7.35 10.01
N LYS A 128 0.91 7.66 9.00
CA LYS A 128 1.39 9.02 8.73
C LYS A 128 0.25 10.00 8.43
N LEU A 129 -0.89 9.54 7.93
CA LEU A 129 -2.09 10.35 7.77
C LEU A 129 -2.59 11.01 9.08
N PHE A 130 -2.32 10.37 10.21
CA PHE A 130 -2.90 10.73 11.50
C PHE A 130 -1.86 11.25 12.49
N THR A 131 -0.60 11.17 12.17
CA THR A 131 0.52 11.52 13.06
C THR A 131 1.43 12.59 12.49
N GLY A 132 1.07 13.17 11.34
CA GLY A 132 1.86 14.22 10.71
C GLY A 132 1.83 15.51 11.54
N GLU A 133 2.99 15.99 11.96
CA GLU A 133 3.19 17.28 12.63
C GLU A 133 4.29 18.05 11.91
N TYR A 134 4.05 19.32 11.63
CA TYR A 134 5.05 20.21 11.03
C TYR A 134 5.79 20.94 12.14
N PHE A 135 7.08 20.63 12.27
CA PHE A 135 7.93 21.22 13.30
C PHE A 135 9.31 21.57 12.72
N ASP A 136 9.80 22.76 13.01
CA ASP A 136 11.13 23.26 12.61
C ASP A 136 11.44 23.08 11.11
N GLY A 137 10.47 23.44 10.26
CA GLY A 137 10.64 23.39 8.80
C GLY A 137 10.47 22.02 8.16
N GLN A 138 10.08 21.00 8.92
CA GLN A 138 9.93 19.62 8.39
C GLN A 138 8.71 18.90 8.97
N TRP A 139 8.22 17.93 8.21
CA TRP A 139 7.19 17.00 8.68
C TRP A 139 7.80 15.90 9.53
N THR A 140 7.20 15.62 10.66
CA THR A 140 7.51 14.49 11.54
C THR A 140 6.28 13.60 11.70
N PHE A 141 6.49 12.29 11.90
CA PHE A 141 5.42 11.29 11.96
C PHE A 141 5.61 10.37 13.17
N TYR A 142 5.61 10.96 14.36
CA TYR A 142 5.91 10.21 15.58
C TYR A 142 4.88 9.10 15.83
N GLN A 143 5.37 7.88 16.11
CA GLN A 143 4.56 6.67 16.37
C GLN A 143 3.58 6.27 15.25
N HIS A 144 3.80 6.68 13.98
CA HIS A 144 2.94 6.28 12.86
C HIS A 144 2.77 4.76 12.76
N HIS A 145 3.79 3.97 13.10
CA HIS A 145 3.72 2.50 13.07
C HIS A 145 2.68 1.92 14.04
N ARG A 146 2.50 2.54 15.23
CA ARG A 146 1.47 2.11 16.19
C ARG A 146 0.08 2.49 15.75
N VAL A 147 -0.09 3.75 15.33
CA VAL A 147 -1.37 4.25 14.80
C VAL A 147 -1.72 3.49 13.52
N GLY A 148 -0.74 3.31 12.62
CA GLY A 148 -0.87 2.57 11.38
C GLY A 148 -1.37 1.13 11.57
N ALA A 149 -0.84 0.39 12.54
CA ALA A 149 -1.33 -0.96 12.83
C ALA A 149 -2.82 -0.98 13.24
N GLY A 150 -3.27 0.02 14.00
CA GLY A 150 -4.68 0.17 14.37
C GLY A 150 -5.58 0.51 13.18
N VAL A 151 -5.11 1.38 12.29
CA VAL A 151 -5.81 1.75 11.03
C VAL A 151 -5.88 0.55 10.10
N THR A 152 -4.76 -0.13 9.89
CA THR A 152 -4.66 -1.35 9.07
C THR A 152 -5.66 -2.41 9.51
N ARG A 153 -5.79 -2.65 10.82
CA ARG A 153 -6.76 -3.60 11.37
C ARG A 153 -8.20 -3.27 10.97
N LYS A 154 -8.58 -2.00 10.99
CA LYS A 154 -9.92 -1.55 10.58
C LYS A 154 -10.13 -1.76 9.08
N ILE A 155 -9.13 -1.43 8.27
CA ILE A 155 -9.18 -1.62 6.81
C ILE A 155 -9.33 -3.10 6.47
N LEU A 156 -8.47 -3.96 7.01
CA LEU A 156 -8.47 -5.39 6.69
C LEU A 156 -9.76 -6.10 7.13
N ARG A 157 -10.36 -5.68 8.26
CA ARG A 157 -11.71 -6.16 8.67
C ARG A 157 -12.77 -5.75 7.65
N ARG A 158 -12.75 -4.50 7.16
CA ARG A 158 -13.66 -4.01 6.12
C ARG A 158 -13.49 -4.78 4.81
N LEU A 159 -12.28 -5.26 4.51
CA LEU A 159 -11.94 -6.04 3.33
C LEU A 159 -12.10 -7.56 3.53
N HIS A 160 -12.68 -7.98 4.65
CA HIS A 160 -12.98 -9.38 4.97
C HIS A 160 -11.77 -10.32 5.02
N PHE A 161 -10.62 -9.84 5.51
CA PHE A 161 -9.47 -10.69 5.80
C PHE A 161 -9.73 -11.60 7.00
N THR A 162 -9.05 -12.75 7.05
CA THR A 162 -9.07 -13.64 8.21
C THR A 162 -8.43 -12.98 9.43
N SER A 163 -8.80 -13.41 10.63
CA SER A 163 -8.18 -12.87 11.85
C SER A 163 -6.68 -13.12 11.90
N GLU A 164 -6.23 -14.26 11.40
CA GLU A 164 -4.82 -14.67 11.35
C GLU A 164 -4.02 -13.74 10.42
N ASP A 165 -4.51 -13.48 9.20
CA ASP A 165 -3.87 -12.56 8.26
C ASP A 165 -3.83 -11.13 8.81
N ILE A 166 -4.93 -10.69 9.45
CA ILE A 166 -5.00 -9.37 10.08
C ILE A 166 -3.95 -9.25 11.18
N ASP A 167 -3.83 -10.24 12.05
CA ASP A 167 -2.87 -10.21 13.15
C ASP A 167 -1.43 -10.20 12.64
N LEU A 168 -1.10 -11.00 11.61
CA LEU A 168 0.20 -11.02 10.99
C LEU A 168 0.55 -9.69 10.33
N ILE A 169 -0.33 -9.17 9.46
CA ILE A 169 -0.08 -7.91 8.76
C ILE A 169 0.06 -6.75 9.75
N CYS A 170 -0.84 -6.67 10.75
CA CYS A 170 -0.76 -5.63 11.77
C CYS A 170 0.49 -5.74 12.64
N HIS A 171 0.96 -6.95 12.92
CA HIS A 171 2.23 -7.16 13.63
C HIS A 171 3.40 -6.62 12.81
N LEU A 172 3.48 -6.93 11.53
CA LEU A 172 4.52 -6.43 10.63
C LEU A 172 4.49 -4.90 10.54
N VAL A 173 3.31 -4.31 10.31
CA VAL A 173 3.13 -2.85 10.28
C VAL A 173 3.57 -2.19 11.60
N ARG A 174 3.22 -2.78 12.73
CA ARG A 174 3.59 -2.24 14.04
C ARG A 174 5.09 -2.23 14.28
N HIS A 175 5.83 -3.18 13.72
CA HIS A 175 7.24 -3.41 14.01
C HIS A 175 8.17 -3.04 12.85
N HIS A 176 7.67 -2.50 11.73
CA HIS A 176 8.50 -2.20 10.56
C HIS A 176 9.66 -1.23 10.89
N MET A 177 9.49 -0.32 11.84
CA MET A 177 10.56 0.59 12.30
C MET A 177 11.68 -0.10 13.08
N MET A 178 11.49 -1.34 13.55
CA MET A 178 12.53 -2.04 14.32
C MET A 178 13.79 -2.28 13.49
N PHE A 179 13.65 -2.54 12.19
CA PHE A 179 14.76 -2.75 11.29
C PHE A 179 15.65 -1.49 11.18
N HIS A 180 15.05 -0.29 11.15
CA HIS A 180 15.81 0.96 11.19
C HIS A 180 16.62 1.14 12.48
N PHE A 181 16.10 0.66 13.62
CA PHE A 181 16.80 0.75 14.90
C PHE A 181 17.84 -0.36 15.09
N MET A 182 17.63 -1.55 14.52
CA MET A 182 18.58 -2.68 14.64
C MET A 182 19.87 -2.47 13.85
N LEU A 183 19.82 -1.68 12.77
CA LEU A 183 21.03 -1.36 11.98
C LEU A 183 21.91 -0.28 12.60
N THR A 184 21.52 0.32 13.73
CA THR A 184 22.37 1.25 14.48
C THR A 184 23.05 0.55 15.66
N ASP A 185 24.32 0.92 15.96
CA ASP A 185 25.08 0.39 17.10
C ASP A 185 24.34 0.51 18.46
N ARG A 186 23.43 1.49 18.59
CA ARG A 186 22.56 1.67 19.75
C ARG A 186 21.38 0.70 19.78
N GLY A 187 20.89 0.29 18.61
CA GLY A 187 19.79 -0.67 18.47
C GLY A 187 20.24 -2.07 18.84
N ILE A 188 21.42 -2.49 18.37
CA ILE A 188 22.01 -3.81 18.65
C ILE A 188 22.28 -4.03 20.15
N ARG A 189 22.57 -2.96 20.91
CA ARG A 189 22.86 -3.05 22.36
C ARG A 189 21.60 -3.12 23.25
N ARG A 190 20.39 -3.02 22.70
CA ARG A 190 19.11 -3.07 23.44
C ARG A 190 18.38 -4.41 23.31
N PHE A 191 18.92 -5.33 22.55
CA PHE A 191 18.52 -6.74 22.44
C PHE A 191 19.63 -7.66 22.97
#